data_56ca9cc6d4834a925d069e54aafb015b
#
_entry.id   56ca9cc6d4834a925d069e54aafb015b
#
_cell.length_a   1.000
_cell.length_b   1.000
_cell.length_c   1.000
_cell.angle_alpha   90.00
_cell.angle_beta   90.00
_cell.angle_gamma   90.00
#
_symmetry.space_group_name_H-M   'P 1'
#
loop_
_entity.id
_entity.type
_entity.pdbx_description
1 polymer ?
#
loop_
_entity_poly.entity_id
_entity_poly.type
_entity_poly.pdbx_seq_one_letter_code
_entity_poly.pdbx_strand_id
1 'polypeptide(L)'
;MIYAITESFISIRDFMEAGGSVLWLIALLVLLMWGLIFERIYYLSHGHDVFLNSLVSKWDSRADKTSWHALQIREKFLAEAKSSINKNTTLIKTCIALAPLFGLLGTVTGMIEVFQVMAFSGGGDARAMAGGVSKATLPTMAGMVVSLSGIFAMIYISSVSE
;
A
#
# COMPACT_ATOMS: atom_id res chain seq x y z
N MET A 1 -9.64 21.82 21.76
CA MET A 1 -8.62 20.97 21.12
C MET A 1 -8.71 19.50 21.58
N ILE A 2 -8.75 19.21 22.88
CA ILE A 2 -8.86 17.83 23.43
C ILE A 2 -10.17 17.16 22.98
N TYR A 3 -11.31 17.87 23.01
CA TYR A 3 -12.60 17.36 22.54
C TYR A 3 -12.60 16.92 21.07
N ALA A 4 -11.97 17.69 20.19
CA ALA A 4 -11.89 17.32 18.77
C ALA A 4 -11.04 16.05 18.53
N ILE A 5 -10.00 15.85 19.33
CA ILE A 5 -9.15 14.63 19.25
C ILE A 5 -9.94 13.41 19.76
N THR A 6 -10.69 13.55 20.86
CA THR A 6 -11.51 12.46 21.39
C THR A 6 -12.66 12.07 20.46
N GLU A 7 -13.33 13.04 19.83
CA GLU A 7 -14.37 12.76 18.83
C GLU A 7 -13.81 12.05 17.59
N SER A 8 -12.62 12.46 17.12
CA SER A 8 -11.96 11.78 16.00
C SER A 8 -11.59 10.35 16.35
N PHE A 9 -11.14 10.11 17.58
CA PHE A 9 -10.77 8.76 18.04
C PHE A 9 -11.99 7.84 18.17
N ILE A 10 -13.11 8.37 18.68
CA ILE A 10 -14.37 7.65 18.77
C ILE A 10 -14.89 7.32 17.38
N SER A 11 -14.87 8.27 16.45
CA SER A 11 -15.31 8.05 15.06
C SER A 11 -14.49 6.99 14.34
N ILE A 12 -13.15 6.97 14.53
CA ILE A 12 -12.27 5.93 13.97
C ILE A 12 -12.60 4.58 14.58
N ARG A 13 -12.79 4.51 15.88
CA ARG A 13 -13.15 3.26 16.58
C ARG A 13 -14.49 2.72 16.07
N ASP A 14 -15.50 3.57 16.00
CA ASP A 14 -16.84 3.19 15.53
C ASP A 14 -16.81 2.73 14.07
N PHE A 15 -15.99 3.38 13.24
CA PHE A 15 -15.72 2.96 11.87
C PHE A 15 -15.07 1.58 11.82
N MET A 16 -14.06 1.32 12.65
CA MET A 16 -13.37 0.04 12.72
C MET A 16 -14.30 -1.08 13.22
N GLU A 17 -15.14 -0.80 14.21
CA GLU A 17 -16.12 -1.76 14.73
C GLU A 17 -17.21 -2.03 13.68
N ALA A 18 -17.64 -1.01 12.93
CA ALA A 18 -18.63 -1.16 11.87
C ALA A 18 -18.14 -1.99 10.67
N GLY A 19 -16.87 -1.89 10.31
CA GLY A 19 -16.30 -2.63 9.16
C GLY A 19 -15.82 -4.04 9.48
N GLY A 20 -15.88 -4.47 10.74
CA GLY A 20 -15.57 -5.83 11.17
C GLY A 20 -14.09 -6.22 11.04
N SER A 21 -13.82 -7.53 11.09
CA SER A 21 -12.45 -8.09 11.09
C SER A 21 -11.64 -7.76 9.82
N VAL A 22 -12.32 -7.60 8.68
CA VAL A 22 -11.65 -7.31 7.40
C VAL A 22 -11.08 -5.88 7.39
N LEU A 23 -11.74 -4.93 8.07
CA LEU A 23 -11.22 -3.57 8.15
C LEU A 23 -9.89 -3.50 8.94
N TRP A 24 -9.71 -4.37 9.92
CA TRP A 24 -8.43 -4.52 10.64
C TRP A 24 -7.31 -5.05 9.72
N LEU A 25 -7.63 -5.98 8.81
CA LEU A 25 -6.66 -6.45 7.80
C LEU A 25 -6.28 -5.33 6.83
N ILE A 26 -7.24 -4.52 6.41
CA ILE A 26 -6.97 -3.34 5.56
C ILE A 26 -6.10 -2.33 6.33
N ALA A 27 -6.37 -2.08 7.61
CA ALA A 27 -5.57 -1.18 8.44
C ALA A 27 -4.11 -1.65 8.56
N LEU A 28 -3.90 -2.96 8.79
CA LEU A 28 -2.56 -3.55 8.81
C LEU A 28 -1.86 -3.39 7.45
N LEU A 29 -2.58 -3.64 6.35
CA LEU A 29 -2.05 -3.48 5.00
C LEU A 29 -1.65 -2.02 4.73
N VAL A 30 -2.45 -1.04 5.18
CA VAL A 30 -2.13 0.40 5.09
C VAL A 30 -0.84 0.73 5.81
N LEU A 31 -0.69 0.26 7.06
CA LEU A 31 0.51 0.50 7.84
C LEU A 31 1.76 -0.06 7.15
N LEU A 32 1.67 -1.29 6.64
CA LEU A 32 2.78 -1.92 5.89
C LEU A 32 3.08 -1.15 4.60
N MET A 33 2.06 -0.81 3.83
CA MET A 33 2.21 -0.07 2.57
C MET A 33 2.87 1.29 2.79
N TRP A 34 2.35 2.10 3.74
CA TRP A 34 2.91 3.41 4.03
C TRP A 34 4.29 3.33 4.66
N GLY A 35 4.57 2.31 5.49
CA GLY A 35 5.91 2.03 6.03
C GLY A 35 6.94 1.82 4.90
N LEU A 36 6.60 1.00 3.90
CA LEU A 36 7.45 0.77 2.73
C LEU A 36 7.59 2.03 1.86
N ILE A 37 6.53 2.81 1.70
CA ILE A 37 6.55 4.08 0.96
C ILE A 37 7.48 5.08 1.65
N PHE A 38 7.38 5.27 2.96
CA PHE A 38 8.25 6.17 3.72
C PHE A 38 9.71 5.72 3.71
N GLU A 39 9.97 4.41 3.90
CA GLU A 39 11.31 3.85 3.74
C GLU A 39 11.89 4.20 2.37
N ARG A 40 11.07 4.08 1.33
CA ARG A 40 11.51 4.31 -0.04
C ARG A 40 11.79 5.77 -0.34
N ILE A 41 10.89 6.67 0.06
CA ILE A 41 11.08 8.12 -0.09
C ILE A 41 12.33 8.58 0.68
N TYR A 42 12.53 8.08 1.90
CA TYR A 42 13.71 8.41 2.70
C TYR A 42 15.00 7.93 2.02
N TYR A 43 15.00 6.71 1.50
CA TYR A 43 16.15 6.15 0.79
C TYR A 43 16.50 6.95 -0.48
N LEU A 44 15.50 7.30 -1.30
CA LEU A 44 15.73 8.12 -2.50
C LEU A 44 16.26 9.52 -2.16
N SER A 45 15.79 10.10 -1.04
CA SER A 45 16.17 11.46 -0.65
C SER A 45 17.59 11.57 -0.06
N HIS A 46 18.10 10.51 0.62
CA HIS A 46 19.36 10.60 1.37
C HIS A 46 20.40 9.53 1.03
N GLY A 47 19.99 8.38 0.51
CA GLY A 47 20.89 7.25 0.29
C GLY A 47 21.34 7.04 -1.15
N HIS A 48 20.55 7.55 -2.09
CA HIS A 48 20.73 7.26 -3.51
C HIS A 48 21.99 7.91 -4.08
N ASP A 49 22.25 9.17 -3.76
CA ASP A 49 23.38 9.93 -4.27
C ASP A 49 24.74 9.34 -3.82
N VAL A 50 24.83 8.87 -2.58
CA VAL A 50 26.05 8.25 -2.05
C VAL A 50 26.35 6.94 -2.78
N PHE A 51 25.32 6.14 -3.03
CA PHE A 51 25.47 4.87 -3.75
C PHE A 51 25.84 5.09 -5.23
N LEU A 52 25.15 5.98 -5.93
CA LEU A 52 25.47 6.32 -7.32
C LEU A 52 26.89 6.88 -7.46
N ASN A 53 27.27 7.82 -6.60
CA ASN A 53 28.63 8.37 -6.61
C ASN A 53 29.71 7.30 -6.39
N SER A 54 29.42 6.29 -5.57
CA SER A 54 30.34 5.15 -5.39
C SER A 54 30.48 4.29 -6.66
N LEU A 55 29.40 4.09 -7.41
CA LEU A 55 29.43 3.36 -8.68
C LEU A 55 30.15 4.16 -9.77
N VAL A 56 29.88 5.47 -9.85
CA VAL A 56 30.53 6.37 -10.79
C VAL A 56 32.04 6.45 -10.51
N SER A 57 32.45 6.60 -9.25
CA SER A 57 33.86 6.63 -8.89
C SER A 57 34.59 5.32 -9.22
N LYS A 58 33.94 4.17 -9.03
CA LYS A 58 34.45 2.85 -9.44
C LYS A 58 34.61 2.73 -10.96
N TRP A 59 33.68 3.33 -11.71
CA TRP A 59 33.77 3.38 -13.18
C TRP A 59 34.88 4.31 -13.63
N ASP A 60 35.01 5.50 -13.03
CA ASP A 60 35.99 6.49 -13.45
C ASP A 60 37.45 6.10 -13.09
N SER A 61 37.62 5.35 -12.01
CA SER A 61 38.97 4.82 -11.63
C SER A 61 39.53 3.74 -12.59
N ARG A 62 38.70 3.27 -13.56
CA ARG A 62 39.18 2.26 -14.54
C ARG A 62 39.97 2.88 -15.66
N ALA A 63 41.12 2.26 -15.99
CA ALA A 63 41.95 2.66 -17.11
C ALA A 63 41.36 2.26 -18.49
N ASP A 64 40.59 1.15 -18.55
CA ASP A 64 39.93 0.66 -19.75
C ASP A 64 38.45 0.90 -19.72
N LYS A 65 37.92 1.71 -20.64
CA LYS A 65 36.50 2.09 -20.78
C LYS A 65 35.88 1.63 -22.12
N THR A 66 36.68 1.04 -23.03
CA THR A 66 36.27 0.76 -24.40
C THR A 66 36.26 -0.73 -24.77
N SER A 67 36.90 -1.58 -23.99
CA SER A 67 36.93 -3.02 -24.24
C SER A 67 35.52 -3.64 -24.04
N TRP A 68 35.27 -4.78 -24.69
CA TRP A 68 34.07 -5.55 -24.53
C TRP A 68 33.76 -5.90 -23.05
N HIS A 69 34.82 -6.21 -22.29
CA HIS A 69 34.68 -6.43 -20.84
C HIS A 69 34.25 -5.16 -20.08
N ALA A 70 34.76 -3.99 -20.48
CA ALA A 70 34.36 -2.73 -19.88
C ALA A 70 32.87 -2.43 -20.10
N LEU A 71 32.36 -2.71 -21.30
CA LEU A 71 30.91 -2.56 -21.61
C LEU A 71 30.05 -3.47 -20.74
N GLN A 72 30.42 -4.73 -20.54
CA GLN A 72 29.66 -5.63 -19.64
C GLN A 72 29.66 -5.16 -18.19
N ILE A 73 30.78 -4.62 -17.71
CA ILE A 73 30.86 -4.07 -16.35
C ILE A 73 29.99 -2.82 -16.21
N ARG A 74 29.94 -1.98 -17.26
CA ARG A 74 29.04 -0.82 -17.29
C ARG A 74 27.58 -1.26 -17.20
N GLU A 75 27.18 -2.26 -17.97
CA GLU A 75 25.83 -2.83 -17.91
C GLU A 75 25.52 -3.40 -16.52
N LYS A 76 26.47 -4.08 -15.88
CA LYS A 76 26.34 -4.55 -14.51
C LYS A 76 26.08 -3.39 -13.54
N PHE A 77 26.85 -2.31 -13.60
CA PHE A 77 26.63 -1.15 -12.73
C PHE A 77 25.29 -0.46 -12.97
N LEU A 78 24.86 -0.37 -14.23
CA LEU A 78 23.53 0.14 -14.57
C LEU A 78 22.43 -0.78 -14.03
N ALA A 79 22.59 -2.10 -14.13
CA ALA A 79 21.65 -3.06 -13.57
C ALA A 79 21.60 -3.00 -12.03
N GLU A 80 22.73 -2.83 -11.35
CA GLU A 80 22.82 -2.63 -9.91
C GLU A 80 22.14 -1.34 -9.47
N ALA A 81 22.39 -0.22 -10.16
CA ALA A 81 21.71 1.04 -9.91
C ALA A 81 20.18 0.91 -10.07
N LYS A 82 19.73 0.33 -11.18
CA LYS A 82 18.31 0.10 -11.46
C LYS A 82 17.66 -0.85 -10.45
N SER A 83 18.36 -1.89 -10.02
CA SER A 83 17.89 -2.81 -8.98
C SER A 83 17.74 -2.11 -7.63
N SER A 84 18.71 -1.27 -7.27
CA SER A 84 18.66 -0.45 -6.05
C SER A 84 17.47 0.51 -6.07
N ILE A 85 17.20 1.15 -7.20
CA ILE A 85 16.04 2.04 -7.39
C ILE A 85 14.72 1.28 -7.27
N ASN A 86 14.62 0.08 -7.82
CA ASN A 86 13.39 -0.72 -7.83
C ASN A 86 13.19 -1.61 -6.59
N LYS A 87 14.10 -1.57 -5.63
CA LYS A 87 13.99 -2.36 -4.40
C LYS A 87 12.68 -2.02 -3.68
N ASN A 88 11.95 -3.02 -3.22
CA ASN A 88 10.66 -2.92 -2.53
C ASN A 88 9.48 -2.33 -3.35
N THR A 89 9.73 -1.80 -4.55
CA THR A 89 8.68 -1.24 -5.41
C THR A 89 7.62 -2.28 -5.78
N THR A 90 8.03 -3.52 -6.02
CA THR A 90 7.11 -4.64 -6.31
C THR A 90 6.22 -4.95 -5.11
N LEU A 91 6.74 -4.91 -3.88
CA LEU A 91 5.94 -5.11 -2.66
C LEU A 91 4.91 -4.00 -2.49
N ILE A 92 5.29 -2.74 -2.71
CA ILE A 92 4.35 -1.61 -2.66
C ILE A 92 3.22 -1.80 -3.68
N LYS A 93 3.55 -2.14 -4.94
CA LYS A 93 2.56 -2.43 -5.98
C LYS A 93 1.62 -3.58 -5.60
N THR A 94 2.15 -4.62 -4.98
CA THR A 94 1.35 -5.76 -4.49
C THR A 94 0.38 -5.32 -3.39
N CYS A 95 0.82 -4.51 -2.42
CA CYS A 95 -0.06 -3.96 -1.37
C CYS A 95 -1.18 -3.10 -1.96
N ILE A 96 -0.86 -2.25 -2.95
CA ILE A 96 -1.84 -1.43 -3.67
C ILE A 96 -2.91 -2.30 -4.35
N ALA A 97 -2.49 -3.39 -5.01
CA ALA A 97 -3.41 -4.30 -5.69
C ALA A 97 -4.26 -5.13 -4.71
N LEU A 98 -3.71 -5.50 -3.55
CA LEU A 98 -4.42 -6.27 -2.52
C LEU A 98 -5.49 -5.45 -1.79
N ALA A 99 -5.33 -4.14 -1.67
CA ALA A 99 -6.25 -3.30 -0.89
C ALA A 99 -7.72 -3.39 -1.39
N PRO A 100 -8.04 -3.26 -2.69
CA PRO A 100 -9.40 -3.45 -3.18
C PRO A 100 -9.91 -4.89 -3.03
N LEU A 101 -9.01 -5.88 -3.12
CA LEU A 101 -9.40 -7.29 -2.94
C LEU A 101 -9.82 -7.59 -1.51
N PHE A 102 -9.14 -7.03 -0.51
CA PHE A 102 -9.58 -7.10 0.88
C PHE A 102 -10.88 -6.33 1.10
N GLY A 103 -11.07 -5.20 0.41
CA GLY A 103 -12.35 -4.51 0.41
C GLY A 103 -13.48 -5.39 -0.11
N LEU A 104 -13.28 -6.07 -1.24
CA LEU A 104 -14.25 -7.01 -1.80
C LEU A 104 -14.52 -8.18 -0.84
N LEU A 105 -13.49 -8.74 -0.21
CA LEU A 105 -13.65 -9.76 0.82
C LEU A 105 -14.56 -9.29 1.95
N GLY A 106 -14.45 -8.03 2.36
CA GLY A 106 -15.29 -7.43 3.38
C GLY A 106 -16.78 -7.37 2.98
N THR A 107 -17.10 -7.08 1.72
CA THR A 107 -18.50 -7.14 1.27
C THR A 107 -19.04 -8.55 1.27
N VAL A 108 -18.26 -9.52 0.84
CA VAL A 108 -18.69 -10.94 0.80
C VAL A 108 -18.94 -11.44 2.23
N THR A 109 -18.01 -11.22 3.15
CA THR A 109 -18.17 -11.64 4.56
C THR A 109 -19.34 -10.92 5.24
N GLY A 110 -19.48 -9.61 5.04
CA GLY A 110 -20.58 -8.84 5.60
C GLY A 110 -21.94 -9.28 5.06
N MET A 111 -22.04 -9.61 3.77
CA MET A 111 -23.29 -10.13 3.20
C MET A 111 -23.65 -11.53 3.72
N ILE A 112 -22.65 -12.38 3.98
CA ILE A 112 -22.89 -13.69 4.63
C ILE A 112 -23.51 -13.48 6.02
N GLU A 113 -23.02 -12.55 6.82
CA GLU A 113 -23.58 -12.21 8.13
C GLU A 113 -25.03 -11.74 8.02
N VAL A 114 -25.34 -10.89 7.03
CA VAL A 114 -26.72 -10.42 6.78
C VAL A 114 -27.64 -11.60 6.46
N PHE A 115 -27.24 -12.52 5.59
CA PHE A 115 -28.03 -13.70 5.25
C PHE A 115 -28.23 -14.66 6.43
N GLN A 116 -27.22 -14.82 7.28
CA GLN A 116 -27.32 -15.61 8.50
C GLN A 116 -28.38 -15.00 9.44
N VAL A 117 -28.34 -13.70 9.70
CA VAL A 117 -29.34 -13.01 10.54
C VAL A 117 -30.75 -13.18 9.95
N MET A 118 -30.91 -13.08 8.64
CA MET A 118 -32.20 -13.29 7.98
C MET A 118 -32.72 -14.71 8.18
N ALA A 119 -31.87 -15.72 8.05
CA ALA A 119 -32.25 -17.11 8.20
C ALA A 119 -32.76 -17.40 9.62
N PHE A 120 -32.17 -16.79 10.64
CA PHE A 120 -32.62 -16.95 12.04
C PHE A 120 -33.83 -16.11 12.42
N SER A 121 -33.96 -14.91 11.83
CA SER A 121 -35.04 -13.95 12.17
C SER A 121 -36.30 -14.14 11.34
N GLY A 122 -36.39 -15.12 10.44
CA GLY A 122 -37.56 -15.37 9.60
C GLY A 122 -37.82 -14.30 8.54
N GLY A 123 -36.87 -13.45 8.19
CA GLY A 123 -36.93 -12.53 7.05
C GLY A 123 -37.73 -11.23 7.28
N GLY A 124 -38.17 -10.92 8.49
CA GLY A 124 -39.10 -9.81 8.75
C GLY A 124 -38.51 -8.43 9.05
N ASP A 125 -37.19 -8.32 9.30
CA ASP A 125 -36.56 -7.04 9.70
C ASP A 125 -35.81 -6.35 8.58
N ALA A 126 -36.49 -5.59 7.75
CA ALA A 126 -35.90 -4.81 6.66
C ALA A 126 -34.89 -3.76 7.16
N ARG A 127 -35.02 -3.26 8.41
CA ARG A 127 -34.09 -2.28 8.98
C ARG A 127 -32.79 -2.92 9.36
N ALA A 128 -32.79 -4.10 9.96
CA ALA A 128 -31.60 -4.87 10.28
C ALA A 128 -30.85 -5.27 8.99
N MET A 129 -31.58 -5.66 7.95
CA MET A 129 -31.02 -5.95 6.62
C MET A 129 -30.31 -4.73 6.02
N ALA A 130 -30.99 -3.57 5.98
CA ALA A 130 -30.41 -2.34 5.45
C ALA A 130 -29.13 -1.92 6.21
N GLY A 131 -29.11 -2.05 7.53
CA GLY A 131 -27.95 -1.79 8.37
C GLY A 131 -26.79 -2.73 8.07
N GLY A 132 -27.05 -4.02 7.88
CA GLY A 132 -26.05 -5.02 7.55
C GLY A 132 -25.41 -4.80 6.18
N VAL A 133 -26.23 -4.48 5.14
CA VAL A 133 -25.72 -4.14 3.80
C VAL A 133 -24.84 -2.89 3.85
N SER A 134 -25.27 -1.85 4.59
CA SER A 134 -24.48 -0.64 4.78
C SER A 134 -23.11 -0.94 5.41
N LYS A 135 -23.06 -1.79 6.45
CA LYS A 135 -21.80 -2.20 7.07
C LYS A 135 -20.91 -2.99 6.13
N ALA A 136 -21.47 -3.87 5.31
CA ALA A 136 -20.70 -4.67 4.35
C ALA A 136 -20.00 -3.83 3.28
N THR A 137 -20.51 -2.63 2.95
CA THR A 137 -19.89 -1.75 1.94
C THR A 137 -18.69 -0.94 2.45
N LEU A 138 -18.57 -0.72 3.77
CA LEU A 138 -17.48 0.08 4.37
C LEU A 138 -16.08 -0.41 4.03
N PRO A 139 -15.75 -1.72 4.13
CA PRO A 139 -14.43 -2.22 3.78
C PRO A 139 -14.05 -1.97 2.32
N THR A 140 -15.02 -2.04 1.39
CA THR A 140 -14.74 -1.80 -0.03
C THR A 140 -14.38 -0.34 -0.28
N MET A 141 -15.12 0.59 0.34
CA MET A 141 -14.78 2.02 0.26
C MET A 141 -13.39 2.28 0.82
N ALA A 142 -13.07 1.72 2.00
CA ALA A 142 -11.76 1.85 2.62
C ALA A 142 -10.65 1.28 1.70
N GLY A 143 -10.82 0.07 1.18
CA GLY A 143 -9.86 -0.58 0.29
C GLY A 143 -9.56 0.22 -0.97
N MET A 144 -10.59 0.81 -1.60
CA MET A 144 -10.41 1.67 -2.78
C MET A 144 -9.66 2.96 -2.45
N VAL A 145 -9.98 3.64 -1.35
CA VAL A 145 -9.30 4.86 -0.92
C VAL A 145 -7.82 4.58 -0.63
N VAL A 146 -7.53 3.47 0.05
CA VAL A 146 -6.16 3.01 0.34
C VAL A 146 -5.39 2.76 -0.95
N SER A 147 -5.97 2.02 -1.89
CA SER A 147 -5.34 1.75 -3.18
C SER A 147 -5.02 3.04 -3.94
N LEU A 148 -5.98 3.97 -3.99
CA LEU A 148 -5.80 5.25 -4.67
C LEU A 148 -4.66 6.06 -4.04
N SER A 149 -4.59 6.13 -2.71
CA SER A 149 -3.50 6.82 -2.00
C SER A 149 -2.14 6.20 -2.32
N GLY A 150 -2.07 4.87 -2.39
CA GLY A 150 -0.85 4.13 -2.75
C GLY A 150 -0.42 4.37 -4.20
N ILE A 151 -1.37 4.47 -5.14
CA ILE A 151 -1.08 4.79 -6.55
C ILE A 151 -0.43 6.17 -6.66
N PHE A 152 -0.97 7.19 -6.00
CA PHE A 152 -0.37 8.53 -6.00
C PHE A 152 1.05 8.53 -5.43
N ALA A 153 1.27 7.83 -4.32
CA ALA A 153 2.60 7.69 -3.74
C ALA A 153 3.57 6.98 -4.69
N MET A 154 3.08 5.94 -5.41
CA MET A 154 3.89 5.20 -6.37
C MET A 154 4.26 6.04 -7.60
N ILE A 155 3.34 6.87 -8.11
CA ILE A 155 3.63 7.81 -9.21
C ILE A 155 4.72 8.81 -8.76
N TYR A 156 4.63 9.33 -7.55
CA TYR A 156 5.64 10.22 -7.00
C TYR A 156 7.02 9.55 -6.91
N ILE A 157 7.09 8.33 -6.36
CA ILE A 157 8.33 7.55 -6.29
C ILE A 157 8.92 7.31 -7.70
N SER A 158 8.08 6.96 -8.68
CA SER A 158 8.49 6.72 -10.05
C SER A 158 9.06 7.98 -10.70
N SER A 159 8.44 9.13 -10.48
CA SER A 159 8.88 10.41 -11.06
C SER A 159 10.20 10.91 -10.45
N VAL A 160 10.51 10.55 -9.21
CA VAL A 160 11.80 10.89 -8.57
C VAL A 160 12.92 9.93 -8.97
N SER A 161 12.57 8.74 -9.49
CA SER A 161 13.50 7.69 -9.88
C SER A 161 13.91 7.72 -11.36
N GLU A 162 13.31 8.60 -12.17
CA GLU A 162 13.70 8.88 -13.55
C GLU A 162 14.80 9.94 -13.62
#